data_2148e83ac47838ea3a298e27596836d1
#
_entry.id   2148e83ac47838ea3a298e27596836d1
#
_cell.length_a   1.000
_cell.length_b   1.000
_cell.length_c   1.000
_cell.angle_alpha   90.00
_cell.angle_beta   90.00
_cell.angle_gamma   90.00
#
_symmetry.space_group_name_H-M   'P 1'
#
loop_
_entity.id
_entity.type
_entity.pdbx_description
1 polymer ?
#
loop_
_entity_poly.entity_id
_entity_poly.type
_entity_poly.pdbx_seq_one_letter_code
_entity_poly.pdbx_strand_id
1 'polypeptide(L)'
;SSVTTTGEAAKLQMSADRTEIAADGKDLSYVTVDVTDQNGNIVPDAENRVTFNVEGDGVLVGVDNGSSPDHDSYLADNRKAFSGKVLAIVQSTKTGGSFTVTATADGLESAAATVTTYSVSDGTPEEKEIDSFWMSKTYYVKTGNIPVLPTTIETRYTDGSKESKAVTWDAIGEEMVQQSGNFNVQGQIEGHQVTVNVNVIDEVGGLLNYSTS
;
A
#
# COMPACT_ATOMS: atom_id res chain seq x y z
N SER A 1 13.55 47.07 -19.93
CA SER A 1 13.86 46.22 -18.76
C SER A 1 14.03 47.13 -17.56
N SER A 2 13.15 46.99 -16.56
CA SER A 2 13.30 47.66 -15.29
C SER A 2 14.19 46.77 -14.36
N VAL A 3 15.25 47.32 -13.84
CA VAL A 3 16.01 46.70 -12.75
C VAL A 3 15.40 47.22 -11.45
N THR A 4 14.79 46.35 -10.69
CA THR A 4 14.26 46.67 -9.37
C THR A 4 15.34 46.37 -8.33
N THR A 5 15.76 47.35 -7.56
CA THR A 5 16.67 47.15 -6.41
C THR A 5 15.86 46.45 -5.33
N THR A 6 16.35 45.32 -4.85
CA THR A 6 15.72 44.58 -3.74
C THR A 6 16.00 45.28 -2.40
N GLY A 7 15.03 45.22 -1.48
CA GLY A 7 15.22 45.61 -0.09
C GLY A 7 16.00 44.58 0.72
N GLU A 8 16.11 44.80 2.04
CA GLU A 8 16.67 43.79 2.95
C GLU A 8 15.79 42.57 3.04
N ALA A 9 16.37 41.38 3.33
CA ALA A 9 15.65 40.16 3.55
C ALA A 9 14.66 40.33 4.71
N ALA A 10 13.38 39.97 4.50
CA ALA A 10 12.31 40.23 5.43
C ALA A 10 11.42 38.99 5.67
N LYS A 11 11.21 38.16 4.65
CA LYS A 11 10.33 36.98 4.75
C LYS A 11 10.78 35.84 3.87
N LEU A 12 10.30 34.67 4.18
CA LEU A 12 10.42 33.48 3.35
C LEU A 12 9.16 33.34 2.48
N GLN A 13 9.34 32.90 1.23
CA GLN A 13 8.26 32.44 0.37
C GLN A 13 8.53 31.01 -0.02
N MET A 14 7.50 30.18 -0.04
CA MET A 14 7.62 28.76 -0.28
C MET A 14 6.72 28.30 -1.42
N SER A 15 7.24 27.42 -2.26
CA SER A 15 6.49 26.76 -3.31
C SER A 15 6.89 25.30 -3.45
N ALA A 16 5.92 24.40 -3.58
CA ALA A 16 6.16 23.00 -3.90
C ALA A 16 6.00 22.80 -5.41
N ASP A 17 6.87 21.98 -6.02
CA ASP A 17 6.77 21.60 -7.43
C ASP A 17 5.50 20.76 -7.68
N ARG A 18 5.13 19.92 -6.69
CA ARG A 18 3.92 19.12 -6.66
C ARG A 18 3.24 19.24 -5.30
N THR A 19 1.96 19.60 -5.32
CA THR A 19 1.11 19.72 -4.13
C THR A 19 0.33 18.44 -3.85
N GLU A 20 0.47 17.44 -4.73
CA GLU A 20 -0.15 16.12 -4.59
C GLU A 20 0.81 15.06 -5.08
N ILE A 21 1.12 14.07 -4.23
CA ILE A 21 2.05 12.96 -4.53
C ILE A 21 1.48 11.63 -4.04
N ALA A 22 2.02 10.52 -4.57
CA ALA A 22 1.61 9.17 -4.18
C ALA A 22 2.13 8.80 -2.78
N ALA A 23 1.28 8.18 -1.95
CA ALA A 23 1.66 7.63 -0.65
C ALA A 23 2.27 6.22 -0.81
N ASP A 24 3.38 6.11 -1.55
CA ASP A 24 4.06 4.84 -1.83
C ASP A 24 5.36 4.66 -1.03
N GLY A 25 5.71 5.65 -0.22
CA GLY A 25 6.96 5.68 0.54
C GLY A 25 8.19 5.97 -0.31
N LYS A 26 8.03 6.49 -1.53
CA LYS A 26 9.11 6.76 -2.48
C LYS A 26 8.93 8.07 -3.23
N ASP A 27 7.69 8.48 -3.48
CA ASP A 27 7.40 9.69 -4.24
C ASP A 27 7.86 10.93 -3.49
N LEU A 28 8.31 11.94 -4.22
CA LEU A 28 8.99 13.12 -3.70
C LEU A 28 8.25 14.39 -4.10
N SER A 29 8.27 15.38 -3.20
CA SER A 29 7.95 16.77 -3.50
C SER A 29 9.18 17.64 -3.22
N TYR A 30 9.50 18.51 -4.15
CA TYR A 30 10.61 19.48 -4.06
C TYR A 30 10.02 20.83 -3.65
N VAL A 31 10.39 21.26 -2.44
CA VAL A 31 9.88 22.50 -1.85
C VAL A 31 10.95 23.56 -1.89
N THR A 32 10.78 24.53 -2.77
CA THR A 32 11.69 25.67 -2.90
C THR A 32 11.30 26.78 -1.93
N VAL A 33 12.28 27.34 -1.26
CA VAL A 33 12.16 28.52 -0.40
C VAL A 33 12.97 29.67 -0.97
N ASP A 34 12.31 30.79 -1.20
CA ASP A 34 12.91 32.04 -1.61
C ASP A 34 13.00 32.99 -0.40
N VAL A 35 14.18 33.55 -0.19
CA VAL A 35 14.37 34.66 0.76
C VAL A 35 14.02 35.94 0.04
N THR A 36 13.04 36.66 0.52
CA THR A 36 12.47 37.83 -0.16
C THR A 36 12.47 39.07 0.74
N ASP A 37 12.44 40.25 0.10
CA ASP A 37 12.17 41.51 0.76
C ASP A 37 10.68 41.67 1.13
N GLN A 38 10.30 42.78 1.75
CA GLN A 38 8.93 43.08 2.12
C GLN A 38 7.97 43.08 0.91
N ASN A 39 8.47 43.41 -0.28
CA ASN A 39 7.70 43.47 -1.52
C ASN A 39 7.58 42.10 -2.22
N GLY A 40 8.27 41.04 -1.73
CA GLY A 40 8.29 39.72 -2.32
C GLY A 40 9.33 39.54 -3.43
N ASN A 41 10.27 40.46 -3.58
CA ASN A 41 11.39 40.30 -4.51
C ASN A 41 12.47 39.42 -3.87
N ILE A 42 13.01 38.46 -4.62
CA ILE A 42 14.11 37.61 -4.14
C ILE A 42 15.32 38.46 -3.85
N VAL A 43 15.93 38.26 -2.69
CA VAL A 43 17.16 38.93 -2.29
C VAL A 43 18.37 38.07 -2.70
N PRO A 44 19.08 38.40 -3.79
CA PRO A 44 20.03 37.46 -4.40
C PRO A 44 21.33 37.29 -3.62
N ASP A 45 21.62 38.15 -2.66
CA ASP A 45 22.79 38.09 -1.76
C ASP A 45 22.40 37.54 -0.37
N ALA A 46 21.16 37.10 -0.18
CA ALA A 46 20.72 36.50 1.08
C ALA A 46 21.41 35.15 1.30
N GLU A 47 21.97 35.00 2.49
CA GLU A 47 22.68 33.82 2.97
C GLU A 47 22.10 33.32 4.30
N ASN A 48 20.85 33.66 4.59
CA ASN A 48 20.17 33.25 5.81
C ASN A 48 20.13 31.72 5.92
N ARG A 49 20.35 31.19 7.11
CA ARG A 49 20.19 29.78 7.40
C ARG A 49 18.70 29.49 7.58
N VAL A 50 18.14 28.64 6.73
CA VAL A 50 16.74 28.23 6.75
C VAL A 50 16.66 26.85 7.38
N THR A 51 15.80 26.71 8.38
CA THR A 51 15.50 25.44 9.06
C THR A 51 14.14 24.96 8.61
N PHE A 52 14.03 23.67 8.30
CA PHE A 52 12.83 23.00 7.85
C PHE A 52 12.26 22.09 8.94
N ASN A 53 10.97 22.12 9.12
CA ASN A 53 10.21 21.16 9.90
C ASN A 53 9.13 20.53 9.02
N VAL A 54 8.94 19.20 9.10
CA VAL A 54 7.92 18.48 8.37
C VAL A 54 7.01 17.80 9.37
N GLU A 55 5.70 18.07 9.28
CA GLU A 55 4.69 17.46 10.13
C GLU A 55 3.65 16.73 9.27
N GLY A 56 3.24 15.53 9.70
CA GLY A 56 2.28 14.68 8.99
C GLY A 56 2.93 13.54 8.22
N ASP A 57 2.34 13.16 7.08
CA ASP A 57 2.69 11.95 6.32
C ASP A 57 3.83 12.15 5.31
N GLY A 58 4.85 12.91 5.71
CA GLY A 58 6.06 13.18 4.94
C GLY A 58 7.32 13.10 5.79
N VAL A 59 8.46 12.85 5.14
CA VAL A 59 9.77 12.78 5.76
C VAL A 59 10.75 13.67 4.98
N LEU A 60 11.44 14.58 5.68
CA LEU A 60 12.52 15.36 5.08
C LEU A 60 13.69 14.41 4.76
N VAL A 61 14.00 14.24 3.49
CA VAL A 61 15.08 13.34 3.03
C VAL A 61 16.30 14.06 2.51
N GLY A 62 16.20 15.37 2.34
CA GLY A 62 17.34 16.16 1.94
C GLY A 62 17.09 17.65 1.90
N VAL A 63 18.18 18.43 1.97
CA VAL A 63 18.19 19.89 1.76
C VAL A 63 19.34 20.26 0.83
N ASP A 64 19.11 21.22 -0.06
CA ASP A 64 20.09 21.70 -1.01
C ASP A 64 19.94 23.21 -1.25
N ASN A 65 20.99 23.87 -1.75
CA ASN A 65 20.96 25.29 -2.14
C ASN A 65 21.59 25.54 -3.53
N GLY A 66 22.04 24.48 -4.22
CA GLY A 66 22.70 24.57 -5.50
C GLY A 66 24.13 25.15 -5.45
N SER A 67 24.71 25.37 -4.27
CA SER A 67 26.07 25.90 -4.10
C SER A 67 27.10 24.78 -4.14
N SER A 68 27.91 24.74 -5.18
CA SER A 68 28.97 23.73 -5.35
C SER A 68 30.03 23.73 -4.23
N PRO A 69 30.45 24.88 -3.65
CA PRO A 69 31.42 24.91 -2.55
C PRO A 69 30.78 24.68 -1.16
N ASP A 70 29.49 24.49 -1.04
CA ASP A 70 28.83 24.21 0.24
C ASP A 70 29.04 22.75 0.65
N HIS A 71 29.61 22.55 1.85
CA HIS A 71 29.92 21.23 2.41
C HIS A 71 28.97 20.81 3.56
N ASP A 72 27.92 21.59 3.81
CA ASP A 72 26.91 21.20 4.79
C ASP A 72 26.24 19.88 4.39
N SER A 73 25.83 19.09 5.39
CA SER A 73 25.16 17.80 5.14
C SER A 73 23.85 17.96 4.39
N TYR A 74 23.66 17.22 3.32
CA TYR A 74 22.38 17.14 2.61
C TYR A 74 21.25 16.50 3.44
N LEU A 75 21.62 15.73 4.48
CA LEU A 75 20.66 15.07 5.39
C LEU A 75 20.35 15.91 6.64
N ALA A 76 20.78 17.17 6.67
CA ALA A 76 20.43 18.09 7.75
C ALA A 76 18.97 18.56 7.61
N ASP A 77 18.44 19.14 8.68
CA ASP A 77 17.15 19.83 8.70
C ASP A 77 17.23 21.30 8.32
N ASN A 78 18.42 21.79 8.01
CA ASN A 78 18.65 23.20 7.69
C ASN A 78 19.72 23.36 6.60
N ARG A 79 19.64 24.48 5.89
CA ARG A 79 20.60 24.85 4.85
C ARG A 79 20.72 26.36 4.77
N LYS A 80 21.93 26.84 4.47
CA LYS A 80 22.21 28.25 4.17
C LYS A 80 21.65 28.59 2.79
N ALA A 81 20.96 29.72 2.64
CA ALA A 81 20.49 30.16 1.34
C ALA A 81 21.70 30.50 0.43
N PHE A 82 21.58 30.19 -0.84
CA PHE A 82 22.48 30.57 -1.90
C PHE A 82 21.71 31.28 -3.01
N SER A 83 22.14 32.46 -3.37
CA SER A 83 21.40 33.33 -4.29
C SER A 83 19.92 33.55 -3.86
N GLY A 84 19.69 33.64 -2.54
CA GLY A 84 18.36 33.80 -1.96
C GLY A 84 17.48 32.57 -2.02
N LYS A 85 18.01 31.38 -2.30
CA LYS A 85 17.23 30.15 -2.50
C LYS A 85 17.70 28.98 -1.65
N VAL A 86 16.76 28.15 -1.22
CA VAL A 86 17.01 26.87 -0.56
C VAL A 86 15.96 25.87 -1.04
N LEU A 87 16.31 24.59 -1.09
CA LEU A 87 15.44 23.49 -1.47
C LEU A 87 15.33 22.49 -0.32
N ALA A 88 14.12 22.06 -0.03
CA ALA A 88 13.84 20.87 0.78
C ALA A 88 13.27 19.76 -0.11
N ILE A 89 13.70 18.53 0.13
CA ILE A 89 13.22 17.34 -0.55
C ILE A 89 12.45 16.52 0.48
N VAL A 90 11.16 16.34 0.26
CA VAL A 90 10.29 15.61 1.17
C VAL A 90 9.73 14.38 0.47
N GLN A 91 9.88 13.23 1.11
CA GLN A 91 9.41 11.94 0.65
C GLN A 91 8.07 11.61 1.33
N SER A 92 7.12 11.05 0.58
CA SER A 92 5.88 10.53 1.14
C SER A 92 6.13 9.34 2.07
N THR A 93 5.26 9.16 3.05
CA THR A 93 5.13 7.88 3.76
C THR A 93 4.23 6.93 2.96
N LYS A 94 3.94 5.73 3.49
CA LYS A 94 2.96 4.81 2.90
C LYS A 94 1.52 5.11 3.31
N THR A 95 1.32 6.13 4.13
CA THR A 95 0.00 6.54 4.63
C THR A 95 -0.51 7.69 3.77
N GLY A 96 -1.71 7.56 3.23
CA GLY A 96 -2.40 8.66 2.56
C GLY A 96 -2.89 9.70 3.57
N GLY A 97 -2.76 10.97 3.22
CA GLY A 97 -3.13 12.08 4.08
C GLY A 97 -2.54 13.40 3.59
N SER A 98 -1.74 14.07 4.40
CA SER A 98 -1.01 15.28 4.02
C SER A 98 0.17 15.51 4.95
N PHE A 99 1.13 16.28 4.48
CA PHE A 99 2.18 16.84 5.31
C PHE A 99 2.33 18.34 5.07
N THR A 100 2.81 19.04 6.08
CA THR A 100 3.12 20.46 6.00
C THR A 100 4.61 20.66 6.24
N VAL A 101 5.25 21.34 5.31
CA VAL A 101 6.64 21.80 5.44
C VAL A 101 6.62 23.23 5.94
N THR A 102 7.29 23.51 7.05
CA THR A 102 7.49 24.85 7.58
C THR A 102 8.95 25.23 7.47
N ALA A 103 9.24 26.41 6.93
CA ALA A 103 10.57 27.00 6.87
C ALA A 103 10.66 28.20 7.80
N THR A 104 11.75 28.26 8.57
CA THR A 104 12.05 29.35 9.49
C THR A 104 13.48 29.84 9.31
N ALA A 105 13.72 31.11 9.48
CA ALA A 105 15.06 31.72 9.52
C ALA A 105 15.05 32.90 10.50
N ASP A 106 16.20 33.14 11.16
CA ASP A 106 16.32 34.21 12.16
C ASP A 106 16.01 35.57 11.55
N GLY A 107 15.10 36.30 12.18
CA GLY A 107 14.70 37.64 11.78
C GLY A 107 13.83 37.75 10.56
N LEU A 108 13.39 36.63 9.98
CA LEU A 108 12.49 36.58 8.82
C LEU A 108 11.10 36.01 9.19
N GLU A 109 10.08 36.46 8.49
CA GLU A 109 8.75 35.86 8.54
C GLU A 109 8.82 34.44 7.93
N SER A 110 8.28 33.44 8.65
CA SER A 110 8.25 32.04 8.25
C SER A 110 7.28 31.78 7.10
N ALA A 111 7.50 30.68 6.37
CA ALA A 111 6.61 30.21 5.34
C ALA A 111 6.24 28.73 5.56
N ALA A 112 5.09 28.32 5.05
CA ALA A 112 4.65 26.94 5.09
C ALA A 112 4.00 26.54 3.75
N ALA A 113 4.16 25.26 3.39
CA ALA A 113 3.47 24.64 2.25
C ALA A 113 2.93 23.28 2.65
N THR A 114 1.72 22.97 2.20
CA THR A 114 1.07 21.68 2.44
C THR A 114 1.02 20.88 1.14
N VAL A 115 1.37 19.61 1.24
CA VAL A 115 1.31 18.63 0.16
C VAL A 115 0.36 17.51 0.59
N THR A 116 -0.58 17.17 -0.27
CA THR A 116 -1.52 16.06 -0.06
C THR A 116 -0.90 14.76 -0.58
N THR A 117 -1.10 13.67 0.13
CA THR A 117 -0.67 12.36 -0.31
C THR A 117 -1.89 11.46 -0.54
N TYR A 118 -2.03 10.91 -1.75
CA TYR A 118 -3.10 9.98 -2.05
C TYR A 118 -2.63 8.53 -1.89
N SER A 119 -3.50 7.70 -1.31
CA SER A 119 -3.22 6.28 -1.17
C SER A 119 -3.04 5.64 -2.54
N VAL A 120 -1.95 4.93 -2.71
CA VAL A 120 -1.74 4.04 -3.85
C VAL A 120 -1.90 2.61 -3.37
N SER A 121 -2.58 1.80 -4.16
CA SER A 121 -2.51 0.36 -3.98
C SER A 121 -1.05 -0.05 -4.28
N ASP A 122 -0.31 -0.43 -3.26
CA ASP A 122 1.12 -0.82 -3.38
C ASP A 122 1.30 -2.20 -4.03
N GLY A 123 0.22 -2.70 -4.68
CA GLY A 123 0.21 -4.04 -5.26
C GLY A 123 0.30 -5.15 -4.20
N THR A 124 0.19 -4.83 -2.91
CA THR A 124 -0.27 -5.83 -1.95
C THR A 124 -1.62 -6.29 -2.46
N PRO A 125 -1.80 -7.59 -2.75
CA PRO A 125 -3.13 -8.08 -3.12
C PRO A 125 -4.09 -7.59 -2.04
N GLU A 126 -5.10 -6.80 -2.41
CA GLU A 126 -6.24 -6.64 -1.51
C GLU A 126 -6.57 -8.04 -1.04
N GLU A 127 -6.71 -8.20 0.27
CA GLU A 127 -7.08 -9.52 0.82
C GLU A 127 -8.40 -9.87 0.16
N LYS A 128 -8.32 -10.73 -0.87
CA LYS A 128 -9.46 -11.04 -1.72
C LYS A 128 -10.49 -11.74 -0.87
N GLU A 129 -11.66 -11.16 -0.76
CA GLU A 129 -12.75 -11.81 -0.06
C GLU A 129 -13.23 -13.05 -0.82
N ILE A 130 -13.35 -14.17 -0.11
CA ILE A 130 -13.85 -15.42 -0.69
C ILE A 130 -15.36 -15.29 -0.88
N ASP A 131 -15.79 -15.44 -2.14
CA ASP A 131 -17.20 -15.50 -2.52
C ASP A 131 -17.75 -16.92 -2.31
N SER A 132 -17.08 -17.93 -2.83
CA SER A 132 -17.57 -19.30 -2.78
C SER A 132 -16.49 -20.36 -3.04
N PHE A 133 -16.79 -21.58 -2.62
CA PHE A 133 -16.00 -22.78 -2.91
C PHE A 133 -16.71 -23.62 -3.96
N TRP A 134 -16.03 -23.89 -5.08
CA TRP A 134 -16.55 -24.74 -6.15
C TRP A 134 -16.04 -26.16 -5.97
N MET A 135 -16.93 -27.03 -5.46
CA MET A 135 -16.62 -28.43 -5.21
C MET A 135 -17.88 -29.31 -5.30
N SER A 136 -17.68 -30.61 -5.51
CA SER A 136 -18.78 -31.58 -5.31
C SER A 136 -19.15 -31.61 -3.82
N LYS A 137 -20.45 -31.50 -3.53
CA LYS A 137 -20.94 -31.56 -2.16
C LYS A 137 -21.27 -32.99 -1.70
N THR A 138 -21.28 -33.94 -2.64
CA THR A 138 -21.65 -35.33 -2.35
C THR A 138 -20.65 -36.26 -3.03
N TYR A 139 -20.19 -37.26 -2.29
CA TYR A 139 -19.30 -38.32 -2.75
C TYR A 139 -19.97 -39.66 -2.48
N TYR A 140 -19.80 -40.61 -3.39
CA TYR A 140 -20.31 -41.97 -3.25
C TYR A 140 -19.17 -42.96 -3.16
N VAL A 141 -19.26 -43.89 -2.24
CA VAL A 141 -18.26 -44.93 -2.05
C VAL A 141 -18.94 -46.27 -1.74
N LYS A 142 -18.31 -47.38 -2.18
CA LYS A 142 -18.79 -48.71 -1.83
C LYS A 142 -18.42 -49.04 -0.39
N THR A 143 -19.35 -49.77 0.29
CA THR A 143 -19.10 -50.33 1.63
C THR A 143 -17.74 -50.97 1.75
N GLY A 144 -17.01 -50.63 2.80
CA GLY A 144 -15.64 -51.07 3.11
C GLY A 144 -14.51 -50.25 2.43
N ASN A 145 -14.85 -49.27 1.61
CA ASN A 145 -13.85 -48.41 0.97
C ASN A 145 -13.89 -46.97 1.51
N ILE A 146 -12.72 -46.39 1.78
CA ILE A 146 -12.63 -45.00 2.17
C ILE A 146 -12.72 -44.12 0.90
N PRO A 147 -13.56 -43.06 0.88
CA PRO A 147 -13.67 -42.17 -0.26
C PRO A 147 -12.39 -41.35 -0.47
N VAL A 148 -12.04 -41.13 -1.73
CA VAL A 148 -10.97 -40.21 -2.09
C VAL A 148 -11.57 -38.82 -2.26
N LEU A 149 -11.30 -37.94 -1.30
CA LEU A 149 -11.70 -36.54 -1.36
C LEU A 149 -10.62 -35.70 -2.07
N PRO A 150 -10.99 -34.57 -2.70
CA PRO A 150 -10.03 -33.71 -3.40
C PRO A 150 -9.02 -33.13 -2.41
N THR A 151 -7.79 -32.97 -2.82
CA THR A 151 -6.74 -32.31 -2.05
C THR A 151 -6.71 -30.81 -2.25
N THR A 152 -7.38 -30.32 -3.31
CA THR A 152 -7.54 -28.90 -3.63
C THR A 152 -8.97 -28.60 -4.06
N ILE A 153 -9.40 -27.37 -3.80
CA ILE A 153 -10.75 -26.89 -4.17
C ILE A 153 -10.60 -25.55 -4.88
N GLU A 154 -11.38 -25.33 -5.97
CA GLU A 154 -11.46 -24.03 -6.62
C GLU A 154 -12.15 -23.03 -5.69
N THR A 155 -11.41 -22.03 -5.24
CA THR A 155 -11.88 -20.90 -4.45
C THR A 155 -12.16 -19.74 -5.40
N ARG A 156 -13.36 -19.17 -5.31
CA ARG A 156 -13.81 -18.01 -6.08
C ARG A 156 -13.86 -16.79 -5.18
N TYR A 157 -13.40 -15.68 -5.70
CA TYR A 157 -13.31 -14.41 -4.99
C TYR A 157 -14.32 -13.39 -5.53
N THR A 158 -14.64 -12.40 -4.72
CA THR A 158 -15.61 -11.34 -5.07
C THR A 158 -15.18 -10.50 -6.27
N ASP A 159 -13.87 -10.45 -6.57
CA ASP A 159 -13.30 -9.81 -7.77
C ASP A 159 -13.47 -10.65 -9.06
N GLY A 160 -14.09 -11.84 -8.97
CA GLY A 160 -14.28 -12.78 -10.07
C GLY A 160 -13.07 -13.68 -10.36
N SER A 161 -11.95 -13.51 -9.66
CA SER A 161 -10.78 -14.38 -9.80
C SER A 161 -11.02 -15.74 -9.18
N LYS A 162 -10.18 -16.75 -9.57
CA LYS A 162 -10.28 -18.13 -9.12
C LYS A 162 -8.89 -18.66 -8.81
N GLU A 163 -8.78 -19.41 -7.72
CA GLU A 163 -7.54 -20.06 -7.31
C GLU A 163 -7.83 -21.48 -6.80
N SER A 164 -6.90 -22.41 -7.03
CA SER A 164 -6.94 -23.74 -6.41
C SER A 164 -6.26 -23.69 -5.05
N LYS A 165 -7.02 -23.91 -3.98
CA LYS A 165 -6.50 -23.89 -2.61
C LYS A 165 -6.49 -25.30 -2.03
N ALA A 166 -5.44 -25.59 -1.25
CA ALA A 166 -5.34 -26.86 -0.54
C ALA A 166 -6.44 -26.97 0.54
N VAL A 167 -7.03 -28.15 0.64
CA VAL A 167 -8.01 -28.48 1.67
C VAL A 167 -7.47 -29.60 2.55
N THR A 168 -7.64 -29.46 3.85
CA THR A 168 -7.36 -30.53 4.82
C THR A 168 -8.68 -31.07 5.34
N TRP A 169 -8.96 -32.36 5.09
CA TRP A 169 -10.17 -33.02 5.54
C TRP A 169 -9.94 -33.71 6.88
N ASP A 170 -11.02 -33.80 7.65
CA ASP A 170 -11.07 -34.65 8.83
C ASP A 170 -10.83 -36.12 8.43
N ALA A 171 -10.20 -36.87 9.29
CA ALA A 171 -9.95 -38.28 9.05
C ALA A 171 -11.24 -39.07 8.98
N ILE A 172 -11.37 -39.92 7.97
CA ILE A 172 -12.50 -40.88 7.83
C ILE A 172 -12.06 -42.20 8.41
N GLY A 173 -12.68 -42.62 9.52
CA GLY A 173 -12.43 -43.89 10.15
C GLY A 173 -12.99 -45.07 9.30
N GLU A 174 -12.31 -46.21 9.33
CA GLU A 174 -12.77 -47.41 8.62
C GLU A 174 -14.19 -47.84 9.05
N GLU A 175 -14.52 -47.63 10.32
CA GLU A 175 -15.81 -47.94 10.89
C GLU A 175 -16.98 -47.16 10.23
N MET A 176 -16.69 -45.94 9.72
CA MET A 176 -17.71 -45.06 9.11
C MET A 176 -18.18 -45.58 7.76
N VAL A 177 -17.44 -46.49 7.14
CA VAL A 177 -17.72 -47.02 5.78
C VAL A 177 -18.09 -48.52 5.76
N GLN A 178 -18.23 -49.14 6.94
CA GLN A 178 -18.53 -50.59 7.03
C GLN A 178 -19.98 -50.96 6.69
N GLN A 179 -20.89 -50.00 6.75
CA GLN A 179 -22.30 -50.19 6.47
C GLN A 179 -22.80 -49.08 5.54
N SER A 180 -23.84 -49.42 4.74
CA SER A 180 -24.50 -48.39 3.93
C SER A 180 -25.14 -47.32 4.79
N GLY A 181 -25.02 -46.08 4.35
CA GLY A 181 -25.48 -44.90 5.06
C GLY A 181 -24.87 -43.62 4.52
N ASN A 182 -24.99 -42.55 5.26
CA ASN A 182 -24.34 -41.30 4.91
C ASN A 182 -23.78 -40.58 6.15
N PHE A 183 -22.71 -39.84 5.95
CA PHE A 183 -22.10 -38.98 6.97
C PHE A 183 -21.46 -37.75 6.34
N ASN A 184 -21.21 -36.72 7.14
CA ASN A 184 -20.56 -35.51 6.73
C ASN A 184 -19.11 -35.55 7.11
N VAL A 185 -18.23 -35.07 6.20
CA VAL A 185 -16.82 -34.84 6.44
C VAL A 185 -16.56 -33.35 6.38
N GLN A 186 -15.87 -32.83 7.38
CA GLN A 186 -15.49 -31.45 7.42
C GLN A 186 -14.08 -31.26 6.88
N GLY A 187 -13.83 -30.12 6.25
CA GLY A 187 -12.53 -29.73 5.75
C GLY A 187 -12.22 -28.28 6.09
N GLN A 188 -10.96 -27.92 6.05
CA GLN A 188 -10.46 -26.57 6.31
C GLN A 188 -9.69 -26.06 5.10
N ILE A 189 -10.03 -24.84 4.66
CA ILE A 189 -9.37 -24.09 3.58
C ILE A 189 -9.07 -22.69 4.10
N GLU A 190 -7.80 -22.34 4.34
CA GLU A 190 -7.39 -20.99 4.81
C GLU A 190 -8.26 -20.44 5.95
N GLY A 191 -8.58 -21.30 6.93
CA GLY A 191 -9.42 -20.94 8.09
C GLY A 191 -10.94 -21.00 7.85
N HIS A 192 -11.40 -21.30 6.64
CA HIS A 192 -12.81 -21.50 6.33
C HIS A 192 -13.18 -22.98 6.38
N GLN A 193 -14.31 -23.27 6.99
CA GLN A 193 -14.84 -24.63 7.08
C GLN A 193 -15.70 -24.97 5.86
N VAL A 194 -15.44 -26.12 5.26
CA VAL A 194 -16.24 -26.70 4.18
C VAL A 194 -16.75 -28.07 4.61
N THR A 195 -17.88 -28.50 4.05
CA THR A 195 -18.49 -29.78 4.41
C THR A 195 -18.91 -30.53 3.16
N VAL A 196 -18.59 -31.83 3.11
CA VAL A 196 -19.10 -32.75 2.08
C VAL A 196 -19.89 -33.88 2.72
N ASN A 197 -20.85 -34.39 1.99
CA ASN A 197 -21.61 -35.57 2.37
C ASN A 197 -21.04 -36.81 1.66
N VAL A 198 -20.79 -37.89 2.39
CA VAL A 198 -20.33 -39.17 1.87
C VAL A 198 -21.48 -40.14 1.99
N ASN A 199 -21.89 -40.74 0.85
CA ASN A 199 -22.88 -41.80 0.79
C ASN A 199 -22.16 -43.14 0.58
N VAL A 200 -22.29 -44.03 1.56
CA VAL A 200 -21.79 -45.41 1.49
C VAL A 200 -22.91 -46.29 0.95
N ILE A 201 -22.65 -46.98 -0.15
CA ILE A 201 -23.64 -47.84 -0.84
C ILE A 201 -23.10 -49.25 -1.00
N ASP A 202 -23.99 -50.26 -0.86
CA ASP A 202 -23.58 -51.69 -0.91
C ASP A 202 -23.20 -52.14 -2.31
N GLU A 203 -23.82 -51.57 -3.36
CA GLU A 203 -23.46 -51.82 -4.76
C GLU A 203 -23.45 -50.53 -5.57
N VAL A 204 -22.39 -50.35 -6.35
CA VAL A 204 -22.29 -49.31 -7.41
C VAL A 204 -22.97 -49.86 -8.68
N GLY A 205 -24.06 -50.57 -8.50
CA GLY A 205 -24.82 -51.21 -9.59
C GLY A 205 -26.03 -50.38 -9.97
N GLY A 206 -25.94 -49.57 -11.00
CA GLY A 206 -27.09 -48.91 -11.61
C GLY A 206 -26.89 -47.52 -12.23
N LEU A 207 -25.78 -46.86 -12.06
CA LEU A 207 -25.56 -45.49 -12.56
C LEU A 207 -24.60 -45.37 -13.74
N LEU A 208 -24.16 -46.47 -14.33
CA LEU A 208 -23.25 -46.45 -15.49
C LEU A 208 -23.93 -46.82 -16.82
N ASN A 209 -25.21 -46.66 -16.96
CA ASN A 209 -25.90 -46.81 -18.26
C ASN A 209 -26.55 -45.47 -18.68
N TYR A 210 -25.79 -44.42 -18.83
CA TYR A 210 -26.12 -43.40 -19.82
C TYR A 210 -25.41 -43.78 -21.12
N SER A 211 -26.08 -44.62 -21.91
CA SER A 211 -25.82 -44.81 -23.32
C SER A 211 -26.04 -43.47 -24.02
N THR A 212 -25.00 -42.95 -24.64
CA THR A 212 -25.13 -41.98 -25.71
C THR A 212 -25.88 -42.63 -26.86
N SER A 213 -27.03 -42.13 -27.21
CA SER A 213 -27.68 -42.21 -28.51
C SER A 213 -27.88 -40.83 -29.05
#